data_29c5677a28437ee1333fa64fa3cad922
#
_entry.id   29c5677a28437ee1333fa64fa3cad922
#
_cell.length_a   1.000
_cell.length_b   1.000
_cell.length_c   1.000
_cell.angle_alpha   90.00
_cell.angle_beta   90.00
_cell.angle_gamma   90.00
#
_symmetry.space_group_name_H-M   'P 1'
#
loop_
_entity.id
_entity.type
_entity.pdbx_description
1 polymer ?
#
loop_
_entity_poly.entity_id
_entity_poly.type
_entity_poly.pdbx_seq_one_letter_code
_entity_poly.pdbx_strand_id
1 'polypeptide(L)'
;MFFIQKKYSEEVEKNNKHQNKEPSIARMTVLGLMATFTPTRWLLRMHKRKVEDSSITEEIDPTMEQIPVFYVHGFRGGDYTTNKMVQAACEAKGTDKFLKATIDPFGNFILEGTWTADKQPIVQLIFKDRIAGVYASSYYLRAALSYLSKRYHFKKYSAVAHSLGAPSVIKAEMKTSLRKNFPHLDHCALIAGPFDGVMYLGDLPNVNRLNEKGRPILMSPSYMGMLFNQRRFNPNISVLNIYGNILDETNTDRFISVVSAKSIRYILAPVAHTFQEVEVRGDAAEHSVLHDNPFVINIINKFLKLSD
;
A
#
# COMPACT_ATOMS: atom_id res chain seq x y z
N MET A 1 19.30 -0.54 40.35
CA MET A 1 18.48 0.01 39.25
C MET A 1 18.75 -0.65 37.90
N PHE A 2 19.99 -0.86 37.50
CA PHE A 2 20.37 -1.54 36.24
C PHE A 2 19.90 -3.00 36.09
N PHE A 3 19.83 -3.79 37.16
CA PHE A 3 19.42 -5.20 37.14
C PHE A 3 17.91 -5.39 36.90
N ILE A 4 17.08 -4.46 37.33
CA ILE A 4 15.61 -4.51 37.14
C ILE A 4 15.24 -4.14 35.69
N GLN A 5 15.92 -3.17 35.11
CA GLN A 5 15.70 -2.78 33.72
C GLN A 5 16.11 -3.88 32.74
N LYS A 6 17.21 -4.59 33.01
CA LYS A 6 17.66 -5.72 32.17
C LYS A 6 16.70 -6.90 32.22
N LYS A 7 16.15 -7.21 33.38
CA LYS A 7 15.16 -8.28 33.57
C LYS A 7 13.82 -7.96 32.89
N TYR A 8 13.40 -6.69 32.94
CA TYR A 8 12.18 -6.24 32.28
C TYR A 8 12.31 -6.25 30.75
N SER A 9 13.46 -5.85 30.21
CA SER A 9 13.73 -5.94 28.75
C SER A 9 13.80 -7.40 28.27
N GLU A 10 14.38 -8.32 29.03
CA GLU A 10 14.44 -9.76 28.71
C GLU A 10 13.06 -10.44 28.78
N GLU A 11 12.19 -10.04 29.71
CA GLU A 11 10.81 -10.55 29.80
C GLU A 11 9.92 -9.99 28.67
N VAL A 12 10.06 -8.72 28.30
CA VAL A 12 9.36 -8.11 27.16
C VAL A 12 9.82 -8.76 25.86
N GLU A 13 11.12 -9.05 25.72
CA GLU A 13 11.66 -9.73 24.54
C GLU A 13 11.24 -11.20 24.45
N LYS A 14 11.12 -11.91 25.59
CA LYS A 14 10.57 -13.28 25.65
C LYS A 14 9.07 -13.31 25.36
N ASN A 15 8.27 -12.40 25.89
CA ASN A 15 6.84 -12.31 25.60
C ASN A 15 6.57 -11.96 24.15
N ASN A 16 7.34 -11.06 23.54
CA ASN A 16 7.26 -10.76 22.11
C ASN A 16 7.67 -11.96 21.22
N LYS A 17 8.62 -12.79 21.65
CA LYS A 17 9.00 -14.03 20.92
C LYS A 17 7.93 -15.13 20.99
N HIS A 18 7.10 -15.15 22.02
CA HIS A 18 6.01 -16.14 22.12
C HIS A 18 4.74 -15.74 21.38
N GLN A 19 4.49 -14.45 21.15
CA GLN A 19 3.30 -13.97 20.42
C GLN A 19 3.49 -13.88 18.90
N ASN A 20 4.72 -13.87 18.38
CA ASN A 20 4.99 -13.75 16.94
C ASN A 20 5.92 -14.86 16.44
N LYS A 21 5.45 -16.11 16.38
CA LYS A 21 6.05 -17.06 15.43
C LYS A 21 5.71 -16.56 14.02
N GLU A 22 6.62 -15.79 13.42
CA GLU A 22 6.52 -15.50 12.00
C GLU A 22 6.36 -16.83 11.25
N PRO A 23 5.38 -16.97 10.36
CA PRO A 23 5.22 -18.18 9.58
C PRO A 23 6.50 -18.41 8.77
N SER A 24 6.93 -19.65 8.63
CA SER A 24 8.16 -19.98 7.89
C SER A 24 8.10 -19.40 6.47
N ILE A 25 9.23 -18.91 5.96
CA ILE A 25 9.35 -18.35 4.60
C ILE A 25 8.75 -19.30 3.56
N ALA A 26 9.02 -20.60 3.67
CA ALA A 26 8.46 -21.62 2.78
C ALA A 26 6.91 -21.61 2.80
N ARG A 27 6.28 -21.54 3.98
CA ARG A 27 4.82 -21.46 4.11
C ARG A 27 4.27 -20.18 3.51
N MET A 28 4.91 -19.03 3.76
CA MET A 28 4.50 -17.75 3.17
C MET A 28 4.63 -17.77 1.65
N THR A 29 5.72 -18.33 1.11
CA THR A 29 5.90 -18.46 -0.34
C THR A 29 4.77 -19.29 -0.98
N VAL A 30 4.43 -20.44 -0.42
CA VAL A 30 3.33 -21.29 -0.92
C VAL A 30 2.00 -20.55 -0.87
N LEU A 31 1.68 -19.89 0.24
CA LEU A 31 0.44 -19.14 0.39
C LEU A 31 0.38 -17.92 -0.56
N GLY A 32 1.49 -17.23 -0.76
CA GLY A 32 1.61 -16.13 -1.71
C GLY A 32 1.40 -16.60 -3.17
N LEU A 33 1.94 -17.76 -3.53
CA LEU A 33 1.69 -18.40 -4.84
C LEU A 33 0.20 -18.75 -4.98
N MET A 34 -0.41 -19.38 -3.97
CA MET A 34 -1.85 -19.67 -3.98
C MET A 34 -2.69 -18.40 -4.11
N ALA A 35 -2.31 -17.31 -3.45
CA ALA A 35 -2.98 -16.01 -3.56
C ALA A 35 -2.76 -15.33 -4.92
N THR A 36 -1.71 -15.69 -5.65
CA THR A 36 -1.41 -15.15 -6.98
C THR A 36 -2.35 -15.70 -8.04
N PHE A 37 -2.67 -16.98 -8.01
CA PHE A 37 -3.50 -17.64 -9.03
C PHE A 37 -4.98 -17.68 -8.65
N THR A 38 -5.85 -17.38 -9.62
CA THR A 38 -7.30 -17.31 -9.37
C THR A 38 -7.92 -18.66 -8.95
N PRO A 39 -7.57 -19.80 -9.54
CA PRO A 39 -8.11 -21.09 -9.13
C PRO A 39 -7.77 -21.46 -7.67
N THR A 40 -6.53 -21.21 -7.23
CA THR A 40 -6.07 -21.59 -5.90
C THR A 40 -6.59 -20.67 -4.80
N ARG A 41 -7.01 -19.44 -5.13
CA ARG A 41 -7.68 -18.53 -4.18
C ARG A 41 -8.96 -19.10 -3.60
N TRP A 42 -9.62 -20.00 -4.31
CA TRP A 42 -10.81 -20.69 -3.80
C TRP A 42 -10.47 -21.50 -2.54
N LEU A 43 -9.35 -22.23 -2.54
CA LEU A 43 -8.88 -22.98 -1.38
C LEU A 43 -8.62 -22.07 -0.16
N LEU A 44 -8.02 -20.91 -0.37
CA LEU A 44 -7.82 -19.93 0.71
C LEU A 44 -9.16 -19.40 1.28
N ARG A 45 -10.17 -19.26 0.45
CA ARG A 45 -11.51 -18.78 0.83
C ARG A 45 -12.39 -19.82 1.52
N MET A 46 -12.09 -21.12 1.39
CA MET A 46 -12.80 -22.17 2.12
C MET A 46 -12.55 -22.11 3.62
N HIS A 47 -11.47 -21.46 4.05
CA HIS A 47 -11.18 -21.28 5.46
C HIS A 47 -12.17 -20.29 6.09
N LYS A 48 -12.77 -20.69 7.23
CA LYS A 48 -13.66 -19.77 7.99
C LYS A 48 -12.81 -18.63 8.55
N ARG A 49 -13.10 -17.42 8.11
CA ARG A 49 -12.40 -16.22 8.57
C ARG A 49 -12.46 -16.09 10.08
N LYS A 50 -11.31 -15.82 10.70
CA LYS A 50 -11.17 -15.43 12.09
C LYS A 50 -10.88 -13.95 12.17
N VAL A 51 -11.45 -13.28 13.18
CA VAL A 51 -11.21 -11.86 13.45
C VAL A 51 -10.89 -11.72 14.92
N GLU A 52 -9.70 -11.26 15.20
CA GLU A 52 -9.27 -10.81 16.53
C GLU A 52 -9.43 -9.30 16.54
N ASP A 53 -10.32 -8.78 17.36
CA ASP A 53 -10.73 -7.39 17.35
C ASP A 53 -10.64 -6.78 18.74
N SER A 54 -9.62 -5.96 18.92
CA SER A 54 -9.42 -5.08 20.09
C SER A 54 -9.59 -3.60 19.74
N SER A 55 -10.09 -3.31 18.53
CA SER A 55 -10.26 -1.93 18.07
C SER A 55 -11.51 -1.26 18.70
N ILE A 56 -11.40 0.05 18.83
CA ILE A 56 -12.50 0.93 19.25
C ILE A 56 -13.09 1.55 18.00
N THR A 57 -14.42 1.64 17.92
CA THR A 57 -15.12 2.42 16.90
C THR A 57 -15.80 3.61 17.58
N GLU A 58 -15.42 4.82 17.19
CA GLU A 58 -16.08 6.04 17.67
C GLU A 58 -17.48 6.15 17.08
N GLU A 59 -18.36 6.90 17.75
CA GLU A 59 -19.72 7.13 17.28
C GLU A 59 -19.70 8.03 16.03
N ILE A 60 -20.12 7.47 14.89
CA ILE A 60 -20.09 8.12 13.59
C ILE A 60 -21.45 8.78 13.32
N ASP A 61 -21.45 10.02 12.86
CA ASP A 61 -22.65 10.67 12.34
C ASP A 61 -23.19 9.85 11.15
N PRO A 62 -24.43 9.31 11.24
CA PRO A 62 -25.00 8.47 10.18
C PRO A 62 -25.16 9.18 8.83
N THR A 63 -25.10 10.51 8.79
CA THR A 63 -25.19 11.31 7.56
C THR A 63 -23.84 11.53 6.89
N MET A 64 -22.74 11.25 7.60
CA MET A 64 -21.39 11.44 7.10
C MET A 64 -20.93 10.27 6.22
N GLU A 65 -20.57 10.55 4.98
CA GLU A 65 -19.88 9.58 4.13
C GLU A 65 -18.37 9.61 4.40
N GLN A 66 -17.86 8.58 5.07
CA GLN A 66 -16.45 8.46 5.37
C GLN A 66 -15.66 7.97 4.14
N ILE A 67 -14.45 8.53 3.95
CA ILE A 67 -13.48 8.15 2.91
C ILE A 67 -12.16 7.82 3.61
N PRO A 68 -12.00 6.62 4.20
CA PRO A 68 -10.81 6.26 4.96
C PRO A 68 -9.56 6.27 4.08
N VAL A 69 -8.41 6.60 4.70
CA VAL A 69 -7.10 6.62 4.04
C VAL A 69 -6.31 5.39 4.44
N PHE A 70 -6.04 4.50 3.49
CA PHE A 70 -5.29 3.27 3.69
C PHE A 70 -3.81 3.46 3.38
N TYR A 71 -2.94 3.18 4.35
CA TYR A 71 -1.49 3.15 4.18
C TYR A 71 -1.04 1.72 3.92
N VAL A 72 -0.44 1.47 2.75
CA VAL A 72 -0.13 0.14 2.23
C VAL A 72 1.37 0.01 2.01
N HIS A 73 2.01 -0.94 2.70
CA HIS A 73 3.44 -1.21 2.55
C HIS A 73 3.77 -2.07 1.32
N GLY A 74 5.06 -2.13 0.97
CA GLY A 74 5.60 -2.95 -0.11
C GLY A 74 6.13 -4.32 0.32
N PHE A 75 6.97 -4.91 -0.55
CA PHE A 75 7.64 -6.18 -0.32
C PHE A 75 8.54 -6.10 0.92
N ARG A 76 8.50 -7.12 1.76
CA ARG A 76 9.17 -7.19 3.07
C ARG A 76 8.83 -6.05 4.04
N GLY A 77 7.90 -5.18 3.67
CA GLY A 77 7.44 -4.11 4.53
C GLY A 77 6.58 -4.60 5.70
N GLY A 78 6.12 -3.64 6.50
CA GLY A 78 5.28 -3.84 7.66
C GLY A 78 4.79 -2.47 8.16
N ASP A 79 4.41 -2.41 9.43
CA ASP A 79 4.01 -1.15 10.07
C ASP A 79 5.13 -0.11 10.02
N TYR A 80 6.38 -0.50 10.26
CA TYR A 80 7.54 0.41 10.24
C TYR A 80 7.68 1.18 8.91
N THR A 81 7.25 0.60 7.77
CA THR A 81 7.29 1.27 6.46
C THR A 81 6.31 2.44 6.38
N THR A 82 5.20 2.38 7.09
CA THR A 82 4.12 3.37 6.99
C THR A 82 3.95 4.21 8.25
N ASN A 83 4.64 3.87 9.35
CA ASN A 83 4.47 4.53 10.65
C ASN A 83 4.63 6.05 10.60
N LYS A 84 5.69 6.57 9.98
CA LYS A 84 5.91 8.02 9.93
C LYS A 84 4.83 8.74 9.12
N MET A 85 4.39 8.15 8.01
CA MET A 85 3.29 8.70 7.20
C MET A 85 1.97 8.68 7.97
N VAL A 86 1.67 7.59 8.68
CA VAL A 86 0.47 7.45 9.51
C VAL A 86 0.49 8.46 10.65
N GLN A 87 1.61 8.56 11.38
CA GLN A 87 1.76 9.54 12.47
C GLN A 87 1.57 10.98 11.97
N ALA A 88 2.25 11.36 10.90
CA ALA A 88 2.13 12.70 10.32
C ALA A 88 0.71 12.99 9.77
N ALA A 89 0.01 11.98 9.28
CA ALA A 89 -1.40 12.13 8.89
C ALA A 89 -2.31 12.35 10.10
N CYS A 90 -2.09 11.61 11.19
CA CYS A 90 -2.80 11.82 12.44
C CYS A 90 -2.51 13.19 13.03
N GLU A 91 -1.25 13.61 13.08
CA GLU A 91 -0.84 14.94 13.55
C GLU A 91 -1.51 16.06 12.73
N ALA A 92 -1.52 15.95 11.39
CA ALA A 92 -2.18 16.91 10.51
C ALA A 92 -3.70 17.05 10.79
N LYS A 93 -4.31 16.01 11.37
CA LYS A 93 -5.72 15.98 11.78
C LYS A 93 -5.94 16.29 13.26
N GLY A 94 -4.88 16.62 14.01
CA GLY A 94 -4.97 16.90 15.45
C GLY A 94 -5.34 15.69 16.31
N THR A 95 -4.98 14.46 15.89
CA THR A 95 -5.27 13.22 16.62
C THR A 95 -4.03 12.31 16.64
N ASP A 96 -4.01 11.31 17.50
CA ASP A 96 -3.05 10.20 17.51
C ASP A 96 -3.72 8.85 17.18
N LYS A 97 -5.02 8.88 16.88
CA LYS A 97 -5.84 7.70 16.69
C LYS A 97 -5.86 7.23 15.25
N PHE A 98 -5.65 5.95 15.04
CA PHE A 98 -5.79 5.26 13.76
C PHE A 98 -6.18 3.80 13.96
N LEU A 99 -6.72 3.17 12.94
CA LEU A 99 -6.95 1.73 12.92
C LEU A 99 -5.75 1.01 12.32
N LYS A 100 -5.18 0.04 13.03
CA LYS A 100 -4.23 -0.92 12.49
C LYS A 100 -4.97 -2.20 12.12
N ALA A 101 -4.94 -2.56 10.83
CA ALA A 101 -5.61 -3.75 10.31
C ALA A 101 -4.56 -4.70 9.72
N THR A 102 -4.33 -5.84 10.36
CA THR A 102 -3.44 -6.89 9.86
C THR A 102 -4.25 -7.99 9.21
N ILE A 103 -3.91 -8.35 7.96
CA ILE A 103 -4.55 -9.43 7.23
C ILE A 103 -3.54 -10.53 6.88
N ASP A 104 -3.94 -11.80 7.06
CA ASP A 104 -3.18 -12.96 6.63
C ASP A 104 -3.67 -13.51 5.26
N PRO A 105 -2.94 -14.47 4.64
CA PRO A 105 -3.32 -15.07 3.35
C PRO A 105 -4.69 -15.76 3.33
N PHE A 106 -5.19 -16.19 4.46
CA PHE A 106 -6.52 -16.82 4.59
C PHE A 106 -7.65 -15.79 4.75
N GLY A 107 -7.29 -14.52 4.90
CA GLY A 107 -8.25 -13.44 5.13
C GLY A 107 -8.68 -13.31 6.58
N ASN A 108 -7.90 -13.85 7.54
CA ASN A 108 -8.06 -13.57 8.96
C ASN A 108 -7.57 -12.16 9.27
N PHE A 109 -8.20 -11.51 10.26
CA PHE A 109 -7.86 -10.15 10.66
C PHE A 109 -7.44 -10.08 12.11
N ILE A 110 -6.52 -9.15 12.38
CA ILE A 110 -6.27 -8.57 13.69
C ILE A 110 -6.54 -7.07 13.53
N LEU A 111 -7.48 -6.54 14.32
CA LEU A 111 -7.84 -5.12 14.34
C LEU A 111 -7.46 -4.52 15.69
N GLU A 112 -6.69 -3.45 15.67
CA GLU A 112 -6.17 -2.75 16.84
C GLU A 112 -6.29 -1.23 16.64
N GLY A 113 -6.33 -0.47 17.73
CA GLY A 113 -6.44 0.99 17.68
C GLY A 113 -7.86 1.49 17.49
N THR A 114 -8.07 2.57 16.76
CA THR A 114 -9.37 3.26 16.72
C THR A 114 -9.79 3.57 15.29
N TRP A 115 -11.02 3.20 14.94
CA TRP A 115 -11.73 3.77 13.80
C TRP A 115 -12.36 5.08 14.25
N THR A 116 -11.87 6.20 13.74
CA THR A 116 -12.30 7.55 14.15
C THR A 116 -13.62 7.97 13.52
N ALA A 117 -14.34 8.87 14.17
CA ALA A 117 -15.63 9.39 13.71
C ALA A 117 -15.53 10.42 12.58
N ASP A 118 -14.32 10.89 12.26
CA ASP A 118 -14.13 11.93 11.25
C ASP A 118 -14.29 11.42 9.80
N LYS A 119 -14.30 12.35 8.85
CA LYS A 119 -14.52 12.04 7.42
C LYS A 119 -13.45 11.14 6.80
N GLN A 120 -12.21 11.17 7.29
CA GLN A 120 -11.08 10.45 6.73
C GLN A 120 -10.35 9.62 7.80
N PRO A 121 -10.95 8.54 8.33
CA PRO A 121 -10.26 7.64 9.25
C PRO A 121 -8.94 7.15 8.66
N ILE A 122 -7.89 7.14 9.46
CA ILE A 122 -6.58 6.64 9.06
C ILE A 122 -6.50 5.15 9.34
N VAL A 123 -6.11 4.38 8.33
CA VAL A 123 -5.99 2.91 8.40
C VAL A 123 -4.59 2.47 7.98
N GLN A 124 -3.86 1.89 8.91
CA GLN A 124 -2.59 1.21 8.62
C GLN A 124 -2.87 -0.25 8.25
N LEU A 125 -2.68 -0.61 6.97
CA LEU A 125 -2.94 -1.96 6.49
C LEU A 125 -1.67 -2.78 6.39
N ILE A 126 -1.61 -3.88 7.14
CA ILE A 126 -0.45 -4.78 7.22
C ILE A 126 -0.78 -6.13 6.59
N PHE A 127 0.01 -6.55 5.62
CA PHE A 127 -0.02 -7.90 5.06
C PHE A 127 0.92 -8.81 5.85
N LYS A 128 0.39 -9.82 6.51
CA LYS A 128 1.19 -10.80 7.28
C LYS A 128 2.11 -11.62 6.37
N ASP A 129 1.73 -11.80 5.11
CA ASP A 129 2.59 -12.34 4.05
C ASP A 129 3.44 -11.21 3.45
N ARG A 130 4.57 -10.92 4.08
CA ARG A 130 5.47 -9.83 3.73
C ARG A 130 6.27 -10.06 2.44
N ILE A 131 6.30 -11.30 1.93
CA ILE A 131 7.00 -11.66 0.69
C ILE A 131 6.06 -11.85 -0.51
N ALA A 132 4.78 -11.52 -0.33
CA ALA A 132 3.77 -11.58 -1.38
C ALA A 132 4.15 -10.69 -2.57
N GLY A 133 4.03 -11.24 -3.78
CA GLY A 133 4.14 -10.47 -5.01
C GLY A 133 2.89 -9.60 -5.25
N VAL A 134 2.94 -8.73 -6.26
CA VAL A 134 1.89 -7.74 -6.56
C VAL A 134 0.49 -8.33 -6.71
N TYR A 135 0.34 -9.51 -7.29
CA TYR A 135 -0.97 -10.14 -7.49
C TYR A 135 -1.57 -10.67 -6.19
N ALA A 136 -0.74 -11.22 -5.30
CA ALA A 136 -1.16 -11.68 -3.99
C ALA A 136 -1.48 -10.47 -3.08
N SER A 137 -0.63 -9.45 -3.04
CA SER A 137 -0.89 -8.22 -2.28
C SER A 137 -2.16 -7.50 -2.75
N SER A 138 -2.40 -7.44 -4.06
CA SER A 138 -3.67 -6.95 -4.62
C SER A 138 -4.88 -7.80 -4.18
N TYR A 139 -4.72 -9.11 -4.01
CA TYR A 139 -5.78 -9.98 -3.49
C TYR A 139 -6.04 -9.71 -2.00
N TYR A 140 -5.00 -9.58 -1.18
CA TYR A 140 -5.14 -9.26 0.25
C TYR A 140 -5.77 -7.89 0.46
N LEU A 141 -5.34 -6.87 -0.28
CA LEU A 141 -5.95 -5.55 -0.25
C LEU A 141 -7.46 -5.60 -0.55
N ARG A 142 -7.86 -6.31 -1.62
CA ARG A 142 -9.28 -6.45 -1.96
C ARG A 142 -10.07 -7.22 -0.89
N ALA A 143 -9.46 -8.20 -0.25
CA ALA A 143 -10.09 -8.91 0.86
C ALA A 143 -10.28 -7.99 2.08
N ALA A 144 -9.27 -7.15 2.38
CA ALA A 144 -9.33 -6.15 3.44
C ALA A 144 -10.41 -5.10 3.16
N LEU A 145 -10.39 -4.49 1.98
CA LEU A 145 -11.39 -3.49 1.58
C LEU A 145 -12.82 -4.05 1.62
N SER A 146 -13.02 -5.30 1.13
CA SER A 146 -14.34 -5.95 1.16
C SER A 146 -14.85 -6.24 2.58
N TYR A 147 -13.95 -6.51 3.53
CA TYR A 147 -14.33 -6.76 4.92
C TYR A 147 -14.58 -5.44 5.64
N LEU A 148 -13.63 -4.51 5.59
CA LEU A 148 -13.68 -3.26 6.32
C LEU A 148 -14.80 -2.34 5.82
N SER A 149 -15.09 -2.32 4.51
CA SER A 149 -16.20 -1.53 3.97
C SER A 149 -17.58 -2.02 4.45
N LYS A 150 -17.74 -3.32 4.68
CA LYS A 150 -18.97 -3.87 5.25
C LYS A 150 -19.09 -3.57 6.75
N ARG A 151 -17.97 -3.56 7.45
CA ARG A 151 -17.91 -3.29 8.88
C ARG A 151 -18.16 -1.82 9.20
N TYR A 152 -17.52 -0.91 8.44
CA TYR A 152 -17.52 0.53 8.69
C TYR A 152 -18.34 1.33 7.67
N HIS A 153 -19.04 0.68 6.75
CA HIS A 153 -20.02 1.23 5.81
C HIS A 153 -19.52 2.31 4.85
N PHE A 154 -18.20 2.34 4.53
CA PHE A 154 -17.67 3.27 3.53
C PHE A 154 -17.84 2.76 2.10
N LYS A 155 -18.05 3.68 1.14
CA LYS A 155 -18.20 3.40 -0.30
C LYS A 155 -17.00 3.84 -1.13
N LYS A 156 -16.17 4.73 -0.57
CA LYS A 156 -14.95 5.24 -1.18
C LYS A 156 -13.80 5.13 -0.20
N TYR A 157 -12.57 5.06 -0.71
CA TYR A 157 -11.36 5.09 0.10
C TYR A 157 -10.24 5.79 -0.65
N SER A 158 -9.28 6.34 0.08
CA SER A 158 -8.01 6.82 -0.46
C SER A 158 -6.89 5.85 -0.08
N ALA A 159 -5.79 5.85 -0.84
CA ALA A 159 -4.65 4.98 -0.57
C ALA A 159 -3.33 5.74 -0.67
N VAL A 160 -2.42 5.49 0.28
CA VAL A 160 -1.01 5.84 0.22
C VAL A 160 -0.23 4.53 0.15
N ALA A 161 0.52 4.31 -0.92
CA ALA A 161 1.11 3.01 -1.18
C ALA A 161 2.59 3.13 -1.55
N HIS A 162 3.45 2.44 -0.80
CA HIS A 162 4.89 2.43 -1.04
C HIS A 162 5.33 1.17 -1.79
N SER A 163 6.28 1.34 -2.72
CA SER A 163 6.95 0.23 -3.41
C SER A 163 5.94 -0.71 -4.09
N LEU A 164 6.03 -2.03 -3.84
CA LEU A 164 5.11 -3.04 -4.39
C LEU A 164 3.64 -2.80 -4.01
N GLY A 165 3.37 -2.07 -2.95
CA GLY A 165 2.02 -1.62 -2.59
C GLY A 165 1.37 -0.78 -3.68
N ALA A 166 2.13 0.07 -4.37
CA ALA A 166 1.64 0.97 -5.40
C ALA A 166 0.99 0.22 -6.60
N PRO A 167 1.68 -0.68 -7.32
CA PRO A 167 1.04 -1.46 -8.37
C PRO A 167 -0.05 -2.40 -7.82
N SER A 168 0.00 -2.80 -6.54
CA SER A 168 -1.03 -3.62 -5.91
C SER A 168 -2.36 -2.86 -5.76
N VAL A 169 -2.32 -1.58 -5.39
CA VAL A 169 -3.49 -0.69 -5.32
C VAL A 169 -4.10 -0.50 -6.70
N ILE A 170 -3.31 -0.18 -7.71
CA ILE A 170 -3.79 0.02 -9.09
C ILE A 170 -4.44 -1.25 -9.64
N LYS A 171 -3.81 -2.42 -9.44
CA LYS A 171 -4.40 -3.71 -9.87
C LYS A 171 -5.67 -4.06 -9.07
N ALA A 172 -5.75 -3.70 -7.80
CA ALA A 172 -6.97 -3.90 -7.01
C ALA A 172 -8.12 -3.08 -7.59
N GLU A 173 -7.91 -1.80 -7.85
CA GLU A 173 -8.90 -0.91 -8.47
C GLU A 173 -9.34 -1.44 -9.84
N MET A 174 -8.42 -1.68 -10.78
CA MET A 174 -8.74 -2.20 -12.11
C MET A 174 -9.52 -3.52 -12.08
N LYS A 175 -9.39 -4.30 -10.99
CA LYS A 175 -10.11 -5.58 -10.83
C LYS A 175 -11.50 -5.43 -10.24
N THR A 176 -11.77 -4.33 -9.53
CA THR A 176 -13.01 -4.14 -8.75
C THR A 176 -13.85 -2.95 -9.20
N SER A 177 -13.33 -2.06 -10.04
CA SER A 177 -13.99 -0.82 -10.49
C SER A 177 -15.41 -1.00 -11.04
N LEU A 178 -15.71 -2.15 -11.65
CA LEU A 178 -17.05 -2.45 -12.18
C LEU A 178 -17.99 -3.13 -11.16
N ARG A 179 -17.55 -3.31 -9.90
CA ARG A 179 -18.35 -3.99 -8.87
C ARG A 179 -19.14 -2.97 -8.08
N LYS A 180 -20.45 -2.88 -8.28
CA LYS A 180 -21.35 -1.91 -7.62
C LYS A 180 -21.28 -1.91 -6.09
N ASN A 181 -21.04 -3.08 -5.46
CA ASN A 181 -21.02 -3.24 -4.00
C ASN A 181 -19.59 -3.37 -3.44
N PHE A 182 -18.62 -2.74 -4.10
CA PHE A 182 -17.23 -2.69 -3.65
C PHE A 182 -16.79 -1.24 -3.50
N PRO A 183 -16.01 -0.88 -2.47
CA PRO A 183 -15.57 0.49 -2.30
C PRO A 183 -14.63 0.91 -3.43
N HIS A 184 -14.79 2.13 -3.92
CA HIS A 184 -14.01 2.69 -5.02
C HIS A 184 -12.88 3.56 -4.52
N LEU A 185 -11.75 3.51 -5.21
CA LEU A 185 -10.63 4.39 -4.95
C LEU A 185 -11.00 5.84 -5.32
N ASP A 186 -10.67 6.79 -4.46
CA ASP A 186 -10.93 8.23 -4.65
C ASP A 186 -9.63 8.98 -4.96
N HIS A 187 -8.64 8.90 -4.07
CA HIS A 187 -7.30 9.43 -4.27
C HIS A 187 -6.26 8.33 -4.06
N CYS A 188 -5.17 8.36 -4.82
CA CYS A 188 -4.03 7.51 -4.52
C CYS A 188 -2.70 8.24 -4.67
N ALA A 189 -1.88 8.19 -3.60
CA ALA A 189 -0.48 8.58 -3.60
C ALA A 189 0.39 7.33 -3.73
N LEU A 190 1.16 7.25 -4.79
CA LEU A 190 2.00 6.13 -5.18
C LEU A 190 3.45 6.53 -4.96
N ILE A 191 4.19 5.85 -4.10
CA ILE A 191 5.56 6.20 -3.71
C ILE A 191 6.50 5.09 -4.17
N ALA A 192 7.49 5.41 -5.00
CA ALA A 192 8.51 4.49 -5.48
C ALA A 192 7.94 3.19 -6.07
N GLY A 193 6.86 3.29 -6.87
CA GLY A 193 6.17 2.13 -7.41
C GLY A 193 6.94 1.42 -8.53
N PRO A 194 7.23 0.10 -8.41
CA PRO A 194 7.85 -0.71 -9.46
C PRO A 194 6.82 -1.13 -10.52
N PHE A 195 6.35 -0.19 -11.33
CA PHE A 195 5.29 -0.50 -12.29
C PHE A 195 5.76 -1.37 -13.45
N ASP A 196 7.04 -1.22 -13.85
CA ASP A 196 7.63 -1.98 -14.96
C ASP A 196 8.91 -2.74 -14.56
N GLY A 197 8.94 -3.27 -13.35
CA GLY A 197 10.05 -4.09 -12.84
C GLY A 197 10.81 -3.43 -11.69
N VAL A 198 11.58 -4.26 -11.02
CA VAL A 198 12.53 -3.91 -9.95
C VAL A 198 13.93 -4.16 -10.48
N MET A 199 14.90 -3.37 -10.05
CA MET A 199 16.30 -3.51 -10.45
C MET A 199 16.80 -4.95 -10.24
N TYR A 200 17.38 -5.53 -11.28
CA TYR A 200 17.85 -6.91 -11.37
C TYR A 200 16.74 -7.99 -11.27
N LEU A 201 15.46 -7.55 -11.23
CA LEU A 201 14.28 -8.43 -11.27
C LEU A 201 13.25 -7.85 -12.25
N GLY A 202 13.54 -7.97 -13.53
CA GLY A 202 12.69 -7.47 -14.62
C GLY A 202 13.03 -6.06 -15.10
N ASP A 203 14.06 -5.42 -14.51
CA ASP A 203 14.63 -4.16 -14.97
C ASP A 203 16.17 -4.16 -14.76
N LEU A 204 16.89 -3.37 -15.55
CA LEU A 204 18.34 -3.20 -15.47
C LEU A 204 18.71 -1.72 -15.61
N PRO A 205 19.82 -1.26 -14.97
CA PRO A 205 20.25 0.13 -15.05
C PRO A 205 20.38 0.61 -16.50
N ASN A 206 19.66 1.69 -16.84
CA ASN A 206 19.76 2.38 -18.14
C ASN A 206 19.47 1.52 -19.39
N VAL A 207 18.92 0.31 -19.24
CA VAL A 207 18.55 -0.56 -20.37
C VAL A 207 17.19 -0.21 -20.93
N ASN A 208 16.19 -0.05 -20.06
CA ASN A 208 14.85 0.36 -20.48
C ASN A 208 14.78 1.89 -20.68
N ARG A 209 13.90 2.34 -21.56
CA ARG A 209 13.70 3.76 -21.87
C ARG A 209 12.20 4.01 -22.08
N LEU A 210 11.79 5.25 -21.85
CA LEU A 210 10.45 5.72 -22.24
C LEU A 210 10.53 6.31 -23.67
N ASN A 211 9.55 5.98 -24.50
CA ASN A 211 9.39 6.65 -25.77
C ASN A 211 8.79 8.08 -25.56
N GLU A 212 8.63 8.84 -26.64
CA GLU A 212 8.10 10.21 -26.61
C GLU A 212 6.73 10.35 -25.92
N LYS A 213 5.93 9.28 -25.92
CA LYS A 213 4.62 9.23 -25.25
C LYS A 213 4.71 8.78 -23.78
N GLY A 214 5.93 8.52 -23.26
CA GLY A 214 6.14 8.04 -21.89
C GLY A 214 5.89 6.53 -21.69
N ARG A 215 5.75 5.75 -22.78
CA ARG A 215 5.58 4.31 -22.71
C ARG A 215 6.95 3.62 -22.66
N PRO A 216 7.19 2.64 -21.77
CA PRO A 216 8.44 1.89 -21.77
C PRO A 216 8.59 1.06 -23.04
N ILE A 217 9.83 0.94 -23.53
CA ILE A 217 10.16 0.14 -24.72
C ILE A 217 10.12 -1.35 -24.37
N LEU A 218 10.70 -1.74 -23.24
CA LEU A 218 10.58 -3.07 -22.68
C LEU A 218 9.48 -3.07 -21.63
N MET A 219 8.56 -4.01 -21.70
CA MET A 219 7.39 -4.06 -20.80
C MET A 219 7.36 -5.39 -20.06
N SER A 220 7.37 -5.33 -18.74
CA SER A 220 7.15 -6.48 -17.89
C SER A 220 5.71 -7.04 -18.03
N PRO A 221 5.48 -8.33 -17.75
CA PRO A 221 4.13 -8.90 -17.73
C PRO A 221 3.18 -8.18 -16.76
N SER A 222 3.72 -7.65 -15.66
CA SER A 222 2.96 -6.85 -14.70
C SER A 222 2.48 -5.55 -15.30
N TYR A 223 3.34 -4.84 -16.00
CA TYR A 223 3.04 -3.59 -16.71
C TYR A 223 2.00 -3.82 -17.81
N MET A 224 2.24 -4.81 -18.68
CA MET A 224 1.30 -5.18 -19.74
C MET A 224 -0.09 -5.49 -19.19
N GLY A 225 -0.15 -6.20 -18.06
CA GLY A 225 -1.42 -6.51 -17.40
C GLY A 225 -2.17 -5.26 -16.93
N MET A 226 -1.48 -4.22 -16.48
CA MET A 226 -2.10 -2.92 -16.15
C MET A 226 -2.52 -2.17 -17.41
N LEU A 227 -1.68 -2.14 -18.44
CA LEU A 227 -1.97 -1.48 -19.72
C LEU A 227 -3.23 -2.06 -20.39
N PHE A 228 -3.37 -3.39 -20.46
CA PHE A 228 -4.57 -4.03 -21.00
C PHE A 228 -5.84 -3.74 -20.21
N ASN A 229 -5.70 -3.45 -18.91
CA ASN A 229 -6.83 -3.11 -18.05
C ASN A 229 -7.00 -1.59 -17.81
N GLN A 230 -6.29 -0.73 -18.54
CA GLN A 230 -6.33 0.72 -18.41
C GLN A 230 -7.76 1.28 -18.36
N ARG A 231 -8.63 0.83 -19.27
CA ARG A 231 -10.05 1.25 -19.37
C ARG A 231 -10.89 0.87 -18.15
N ARG A 232 -10.37 0.02 -17.27
CA ARG A 232 -11.03 -0.35 -16.01
C ARG A 232 -10.62 0.54 -14.85
N PHE A 233 -9.68 1.46 -15.04
CA PHE A 233 -9.35 2.44 -14.02
C PHE A 233 -10.45 3.50 -13.99
N ASN A 234 -10.98 3.78 -12.78
CA ASN A 234 -12.09 4.72 -12.64
C ASN A 234 -11.62 6.14 -12.95
N PRO A 235 -12.28 6.88 -13.90
CA PRO A 235 -11.86 8.20 -14.32
C PRO A 235 -12.04 9.30 -13.26
N ASN A 236 -12.69 9.02 -12.15
CA ASN A 236 -12.87 9.97 -11.06
C ASN A 236 -11.72 9.96 -10.04
N ILE A 237 -10.71 9.10 -10.22
CA ILE A 237 -9.59 8.96 -9.28
C ILE A 237 -8.54 10.04 -9.54
N SER A 238 -8.12 10.73 -8.47
CA SER A 238 -6.92 11.57 -8.47
C SER A 238 -5.69 10.76 -8.11
N VAL A 239 -4.60 10.95 -8.87
CA VAL A 239 -3.35 10.19 -8.73
C VAL A 239 -2.18 11.15 -8.48
N LEU A 240 -1.36 10.84 -7.47
CA LEU A 240 -0.06 11.44 -7.23
C LEU A 240 1.00 10.34 -7.31
N ASN A 241 1.94 10.46 -8.24
CA ASN A 241 3.07 9.55 -8.40
C ASN A 241 4.36 10.21 -7.92
N ILE A 242 4.98 9.66 -6.87
CA ILE A 242 6.23 10.16 -6.29
C ILE A 242 7.30 9.10 -6.53
N TYR A 243 8.44 9.50 -7.08
CA TYR A 243 9.57 8.60 -7.32
C TYR A 243 10.90 9.27 -7.03
N GLY A 244 11.90 8.44 -6.75
CA GLY A 244 13.24 8.87 -6.38
C GLY A 244 14.25 8.73 -7.51
N ASN A 245 15.25 9.62 -7.47
CA ASN A 245 16.48 9.52 -8.25
C ASN A 245 17.64 9.97 -7.37
N ILE A 246 18.51 9.04 -6.96
CA ILE A 246 19.67 9.34 -6.11
C ILE A 246 20.79 10.08 -6.86
N LEU A 247 20.60 10.35 -8.15
CA LEU A 247 21.54 11.08 -9.03
C LEU A 247 22.89 10.38 -9.21
N ASP A 248 22.93 9.07 -9.07
CA ASP A 248 24.05 8.27 -9.52
C ASP A 248 23.90 7.84 -11.00
N GLU A 249 24.88 7.11 -11.50
CA GLU A 249 24.92 6.59 -12.88
C GLU A 249 23.82 5.57 -13.19
N THR A 250 23.09 5.08 -12.19
CA THR A 250 22.03 4.07 -12.37
C THR A 250 20.67 4.64 -12.73
N ASN A 251 20.43 5.93 -12.45
CA ASN A 251 19.15 6.62 -12.65
C ASN A 251 17.99 5.91 -11.92
N THR A 252 18.21 5.62 -10.63
CA THR A 252 17.29 4.85 -9.78
C THR A 252 17.16 5.48 -8.38
N ASP A 253 16.26 4.92 -7.57
CA ASP A 253 16.23 5.10 -6.11
C ASP A 253 16.99 3.99 -5.35
N ARG A 254 17.88 3.26 -5.99
CA ARG A 254 18.60 2.01 -5.69
C ARG A 254 17.83 0.74 -6.02
N PHE A 255 16.50 0.72 -5.93
CA PHE A 255 15.69 -0.48 -6.18
C PHE A 255 14.79 -0.34 -7.41
N ILE A 256 14.31 0.88 -7.69
CA ILE A 256 13.37 1.14 -8.78
C ILE A 256 13.99 2.19 -9.70
N SER A 257 14.02 1.89 -11.00
CA SER A 257 14.47 2.87 -11.98
C SER A 257 13.43 3.98 -12.15
N VAL A 258 13.91 5.18 -12.46
CA VAL A 258 13.05 6.30 -12.83
C VAL A 258 12.13 5.92 -13.99
N VAL A 259 12.62 5.11 -14.94
CA VAL A 259 11.82 4.59 -16.06
C VAL A 259 10.65 3.73 -15.58
N SER A 260 10.92 2.75 -14.71
CA SER A 260 9.89 1.89 -14.14
C SER A 260 8.84 2.69 -13.36
N ALA A 261 9.29 3.60 -12.47
CA ALA A 261 8.40 4.41 -11.64
C ALA A 261 7.56 5.42 -12.45
N LYS A 262 8.12 6.04 -13.49
CA LYS A 262 7.42 6.98 -14.38
C LYS A 262 6.49 6.30 -15.37
N SER A 263 6.73 5.04 -15.72
CA SER A 263 5.98 4.33 -16.76
C SER A 263 4.46 4.32 -16.52
N ILE A 264 4.04 4.38 -15.27
CA ILE A 264 2.61 4.39 -14.88
C ILE A 264 1.86 5.61 -15.43
N ARG A 265 2.55 6.71 -15.70
CA ARG A 265 1.97 7.90 -16.34
C ARG A 265 1.30 7.56 -17.65
N TYR A 266 1.93 6.74 -18.50
CA TYR A 266 1.37 6.33 -19.79
C TYR A 266 0.02 5.60 -19.63
N ILE A 267 -0.13 4.85 -18.54
CA ILE A 267 -1.35 4.09 -18.24
C ILE A 267 -2.42 4.97 -17.61
N LEU A 268 -2.07 5.78 -16.60
CA LEU A 268 -3.06 6.43 -15.75
C LEU A 268 -3.39 7.86 -16.17
N ALA A 269 -2.41 8.65 -16.65
CA ALA A 269 -2.66 10.05 -16.98
C ALA A 269 -3.77 10.28 -18.02
N PRO A 270 -3.97 9.42 -19.04
CA PRO A 270 -5.05 9.58 -20.00
C PRO A 270 -6.45 9.27 -19.46
N VAL A 271 -6.57 8.59 -18.32
CA VAL A 271 -7.84 8.06 -17.81
C VAL A 271 -8.19 8.55 -16.41
N ALA A 272 -7.24 9.04 -15.63
CA ALA A 272 -7.45 9.54 -14.27
C ALA A 272 -8.11 10.94 -14.30
N HIS A 273 -8.80 11.32 -13.22
CA HIS A 273 -9.32 12.67 -13.03
C HIS A 273 -8.18 13.70 -13.01
N THR A 274 -7.18 13.46 -12.20
CA THR A 274 -5.92 14.22 -12.18
C THR A 274 -4.74 13.26 -12.08
N PHE A 275 -3.62 13.64 -12.71
CA PHE A 275 -2.36 12.89 -12.58
C PHE A 275 -1.22 13.88 -12.32
N GLN A 276 -0.63 13.79 -11.15
CA GLN A 276 0.49 14.61 -10.71
C GLN A 276 1.73 13.74 -10.53
N GLU A 277 2.91 14.28 -10.80
CA GLU A 277 4.19 13.61 -10.59
C GLU A 277 5.15 14.49 -9.80
N VAL A 278 5.90 13.86 -8.91
CA VAL A 278 6.97 14.49 -8.15
C VAL A 278 8.21 13.59 -8.19
N GLU A 279 9.29 14.13 -8.72
CA GLU A 279 10.61 13.50 -8.66
C GLU A 279 11.37 14.06 -7.44
N VAL A 280 11.76 13.20 -6.53
CA VAL A 280 12.68 13.53 -5.43
C VAL A 280 14.09 13.19 -5.88
N ARG A 281 15.07 14.07 -5.63
CA ARG A 281 16.45 13.94 -6.12
C ARG A 281 17.48 13.98 -5.00
N GLY A 282 18.61 13.29 -5.20
CA GLY A 282 19.72 13.20 -4.27
C GLY A 282 19.52 12.15 -3.18
N ASP A 283 20.29 12.22 -2.10
CA ASP A 283 20.32 11.19 -1.05
C ASP A 283 18.95 10.92 -0.39
N ALA A 284 18.12 11.95 -0.29
CA ALA A 284 16.77 11.84 0.26
C ALA A 284 15.78 11.09 -0.68
N ALA A 285 16.21 10.73 -1.87
CA ALA A 285 15.44 10.00 -2.87
C ALA A 285 15.64 8.49 -2.81
N GLU A 286 16.46 7.99 -1.89
CA GLU A 286 16.68 6.55 -1.70
C GLU A 286 15.35 5.86 -1.32
N HIS A 287 15.14 4.66 -1.85
CA HIS A 287 13.88 3.92 -1.81
C HIS A 287 13.25 3.82 -0.42
N SER A 288 14.05 3.46 0.59
CA SER A 288 13.60 3.31 1.97
C SER A 288 13.52 4.64 2.72
N VAL A 289 14.15 5.70 2.21
CA VAL A 289 14.10 7.04 2.79
C VAL A 289 12.85 7.80 2.31
N LEU A 290 12.40 7.54 1.08
CA LEU A 290 11.27 8.24 0.47
C LEU A 290 10.00 8.20 1.32
N HIS A 291 9.66 7.04 1.90
CA HIS A 291 8.46 6.91 2.72
C HIS A 291 8.55 7.62 4.08
N ASP A 292 9.77 7.96 4.50
CA ASP A 292 10.06 8.66 5.75
C ASP A 292 10.40 10.15 5.54
N ASN A 293 10.48 10.59 4.29
CA ASN A 293 10.89 11.94 3.93
C ASN A 293 9.78 12.96 4.28
N PRO A 294 10.04 13.97 5.14
CA PRO A 294 9.03 14.94 5.54
C PRO A 294 8.45 15.75 4.38
N PHE A 295 9.24 16.05 3.35
CA PHE A 295 8.76 16.71 2.13
C PHE A 295 7.74 15.85 1.39
N VAL A 296 8.03 14.56 1.22
CA VAL A 296 7.12 13.60 0.59
C VAL A 296 5.83 13.47 1.40
N ILE A 297 5.95 13.31 2.71
CA ILE A 297 4.81 13.20 3.63
C ILE A 297 3.91 14.45 3.55
N ASN A 298 4.50 15.64 3.56
CA ASN A 298 3.75 16.91 3.45
C ASN A 298 2.99 17.02 2.12
N ILE A 299 3.61 16.63 1.00
CA ILE A 299 2.94 16.62 -0.31
C ILE A 299 1.75 15.64 -0.29
N ILE A 300 1.92 14.45 0.30
CA ILE A 300 0.85 13.46 0.41
C ILE A 300 -0.31 14.00 1.24
N ASN A 301 -0.04 14.58 2.42
CA ASN A 301 -1.08 15.13 3.29
C ASN A 301 -1.86 16.26 2.60
N LYS A 302 -1.17 17.15 1.87
CA LYS A 302 -1.82 18.20 1.06
C LYS A 302 -2.66 17.62 -0.09
N PHE A 303 -2.15 16.62 -0.80
CA PHE A 303 -2.87 15.96 -1.88
C PHE A 303 -4.15 15.28 -1.39
N LEU A 304 -4.11 14.68 -0.21
CA LEU A 304 -5.25 14.03 0.45
C LEU A 304 -6.16 15.00 1.22
N LYS A 305 -5.76 16.28 1.33
CA LYS A 305 -6.47 17.31 2.11
C LYS A 305 -6.67 16.89 3.58
N LEU A 306 -5.60 16.35 4.21
CA LEU A 306 -5.61 15.95 5.62
C LEU A 306 -5.30 17.13 6.56
N SER A 307 -4.65 18.18 6.06
CA SER A 307 -4.46 19.46 6.73
C SER A 307 -5.33 20.50 6.05
N ASP A 308 -5.99 21.33 6.83
CA ASP A 308 -6.68 22.53 6.38
C ASP A 308 -5.72 23.53 5.72
#